data_209b6ec506608b6c3f57b16176af2968
#
_entry.id   209b6ec506608b6c3f57b16176af2968
#
_cell.length_a   1.000
_cell.length_b   1.000
_cell.length_c   1.000
_cell.angle_alpha   90.00
_cell.angle_beta   90.00
_cell.angle_gamma   90.00
#
_symmetry.space_group_name_H-M   'P 1'
#
loop_
_entity.id
_entity.type
_entity.pdbx_description
1 polymer ?
#
loop_
_entity_poly.entity_id
_entity_poly.type
_entity_poly.pdbx_seq_one_letter_code
_entity_poly.pdbx_strand_id
1 'polypeptide(L)'
;MKIAVTGATGFIGGYMVRGMAAAGHEVRAFVRPGRDSALEVPADLKDKVELHVGDLTDGESVRGFSKDCRFMIHLASAHDHFTQEHMQAVNVTGTEHLVRDCEENAPEDFQLINVASAVIGMPVYSYYRDSKRVQEKIVRASSLRWASFRPTLVYGTGDYRHTAPLLQKCGATKGTYWVPHEGLSKINPVHVDDMVDVVRTFFDYERGREDYRVFEIAGPEGVAFNDFVDLTITATGGGVKRRNIPRRWIERAIFVKGLFSDVTKLRRGAGYFSLHHEHNIGPACEELGFAPRTFAQGISEVASGDWWRHQDQSAAADAGQAARLGTGGV
;
A
#
# COMPACT_ATOMS: atom_id res chain seq x y z
N MET A 1 11.54 -21.57 -5.25
CA MET A 1 10.13 -21.90 -5.16
C MET A 1 9.33 -20.92 -6.00
N LYS A 2 8.08 -21.29 -6.38
CA LYS A 2 7.21 -20.41 -7.17
C LYS A 2 6.26 -19.63 -6.27
N ILE A 3 6.13 -18.32 -6.52
CA ILE A 3 5.35 -17.38 -5.73
C ILE A 3 4.40 -16.62 -6.66
N ALA A 4 3.11 -16.61 -6.33
CA ALA A 4 2.12 -15.81 -7.03
C ALA A 4 2.02 -14.41 -6.40
N VAL A 5 1.91 -13.36 -7.22
CA VAL A 5 1.79 -11.96 -6.75
C VAL A 5 0.66 -11.26 -7.47
N THR A 6 -0.36 -10.81 -6.75
CA THR A 6 -1.39 -9.91 -7.29
C THR A 6 -1.04 -8.45 -7.02
N GLY A 7 -1.58 -7.53 -7.82
CA GLY A 7 -1.20 -6.12 -7.72
C GLY A 7 0.23 -5.83 -8.17
N ALA A 8 0.81 -6.73 -8.98
CA ALA A 8 2.20 -6.72 -9.42
C ALA A 8 2.63 -5.42 -10.12
N THR A 9 1.72 -4.75 -10.82
CA THR A 9 1.96 -3.47 -11.52
C THR A 9 1.81 -2.23 -10.64
N GLY A 10 1.46 -2.41 -9.35
CA GLY A 10 1.40 -1.34 -8.37
C GLY A 10 2.77 -1.04 -7.75
N PHE A 11 2.87 0.07 -7.02
CA PHE A 11 4.12 0.49 -6.36
C PHE A 11 4.73 -0.63 -5.50
N ILE A 12 4.03 -1.10 -4.47
CA ILE A 12 4.53 -2.17 -3.59
C ILE A 12 4.68 -3.49 -4.36
N GLY A 13 3.73 -3.80 -5.25
CA GLY A 13 3.74 -5.05 -6.02
C GLY A 13 4.96 -5.17 -6.95
N GLY A 14 5.35 -4.10 -7.63
CA GLY A 14 6.55 -4.08 -8.45
C GLY A 14 7.83 -4.33 -7.64
N TYR A 15 7.96 -3.73 -6.46
CA TYR A 15 9.05 -4.03 -5.53
C TYR A 15 9.03 -5.49 -5.07
N MET A 16 7.84 -6.01 -4.74
CA MET A 16 7.68 -7.40 -4.31
C MET A 16 8.11 -8.38 -5.39
N VAL A 17 7.64 -8.19 -6.64
CA VAL A 17 8.04 -9.04 -7.79
C VAL A 17 9.55 -9.04 -7.98
N ARG A 18 10.16 -7.85 -8.04
CA ARG A 18 11.62 -7.71 -8.22
C ARG A 18 12.39 -8.32 -7.04
N GLY A 19 11.98 -8.04 -5.81
CA GLY A 19 12.63 -8.54 -4.61
C GLY A 19 12.60 -10.07 -4.49
N MET A 20 11.45 -10.69 -4.81
CA MET A 20 11.33 -12.15 -4.81
C MET A 20 12.11 -12.80 -5.94
N ALA A 21 12.09 -12.23 -7.15
CA ALA A 21 12.88 -12.72 -8.28
C ALA A 21 14.40 -12.60 -8.00
N ALA A 22 14.85 -11.49 -7.43
CA ALA A 22 16.24 -11.27 -7.02
C ALA A 22 16.70 -12.25 -5.93
N ALA A 23 15.79 -12.63 -5.01
CA ALA A 23 16.03 -13.67 -4.01
C ALA A 23 16.06 -15.11 -4.59
N GLY A 24 15.93 -15.27 -5.91
CA GLY A 24 16.04 -16.56 -6.57
C GLY A 24 14.73 -17.34 -6.71
N HIS A 25 13.58 -16.71 -6.44
CA HIS A 25 12.28 -17.33 -6.60
C HIS A 25 11.75 -17.15 -8.04
N GLU A 26 10.91 -18.08 -8.48
CA GLU A 26 10.06 -17.89 -9.65
C GLU A 26 8.82 -17.12 -9.24
N VAL A 27 8.43 -16.10 -9.99
CA VAL A 27 7.30 -15.24 -9.66
C VAL A 27 6.26 -15.31 -10.77
N ARG A 28 5.04 -15.68 -10.42
CA ARG A 28 3.87 -15.51 -11.29
C ARG A 28 3.16 -14.22 -10.93
N ALA A 29 3.25 -13.22 -11.79
CA ALA A 29 2.70 -11.89 -11.60
C ALA A 29 1.30 -11.80 -12.25
N PHE A 30 0.27 -11.49 -11.46
CA PHE A 30 -1.08 -11.22 -11.97
C PHE A 30 -1.15 -9.79 -12.51
N VAL A 31 -1.40 -9.65 -13.80
CA VAL A 31 -1.45 -8.37 -14.50
C VAL A 31 -2.78 -8.21 -15.24
N ARG A 32 -3.36 -7.01 -15.22
CA ARG A 32 -4.58 -6.73 -15.98
C ARG A 32 -4.27 -6.64 -17.48
N PRO A 33 -5.21 -7.02 -18.36
CA PRO A 33 -5.05 -6.86 -19.80
C PRO A 33 -4.58 -5.46 -20.19
N GLY A 34 -3.54 -5.37 -21.02
CA GLY A 34 -2.94 -4.10 -21.47
C GLY A 34 -2.10 -3.37 -20.41
N ARG A 35 -1.81 -3.99 -19.27
CA ARG A 35 -0.94 -3.41 -18.21
C ARG A 35 0.35 -4.19 -18.00
N ASP A 36 0.66 -5.12 -18.86
CA ASP A 36 1.88 -5.94 -18.84
C ASP A 36 3.15 -5.08 -18.89
N SER A 37 3.17 -4.04 -19.73
CA SER A 37 4.28 -3.09 -19.81
C SER A 37 4.48 -2.21 -18.58
N ALA A 38 3.50 -2.13 -17.69
CA ALA A 38 3.61 -1.37 -16.44
C ALA A 38 4.40 -2.12 -15.36
N LEU A 39 4.69 -3.42 -15.55
CA LEU A 39 5.55 -4.19 -14.67
C LEU A 39 6.99 -4.12 -15.17
N GLU A 40 7.78 -3.23 -14.59
CA GLU A 40 9.19 -3.10 -14.89
C GLU A 40 10.00 -4.19 -14.18
N VAL A 41 10.53 -5.14 -14.96
CA VAL A 41 11.41 -6.21 -14.48
C VAL A 41 12.79 -6.03 -15.10
N PRO A 42 13.88 -5.96 -14.32
CA PRO A 42 15.24 -5.94 -14.82
C PRO A 42 15.52 -7.11 -15.78
N ALA A 43 16.35 -6.88 -16.79
CA ALA A 43 16.58 -7.84 -17.86
C ALA A 43 17.10 -9.21 -17.36
N ASP A 44 17.93 -9.20 -16.33
CA ASP A 44 18.51 -10.38 -15.67
C ASP A 44 17.52 -11.16 -14.79
N LEU A 45 16.34 -10.59 -14.50
CA LEU A 45 15.28 -11.23 -13.73
C LEU A 45 14.08 -11.67 -14.57
N LYS A 46 14.03 -11.31 -15.86
CA LYS A 46 12.87 -11.58 -16.73
C LYS A 46 12.51 -13.07 -16.81
N ASP A 47 13.50 -13.93 -16.89
CA ASP A 47 13.29 -15.38 -16.99
C ASP A 47 12.69 -16.00 -15.72
N LYS A 48 12.69 -15.26 -14.61
CA LYS A 48 12.08 -15.67 -13.35
C LYS A 48 10.66 -15.15 -13.15
N VAL A 49 10.15 -14.31 -14.05
CA VAL A 49 8.84 -13.69 -13.93
C VAL A 49 7.92 -14.15 -15.05
N GLU A 50 6.91 -14.91 -14.68
CA GLU A 50 5.81 -15.34 -15.55
C GLU A 50 4.63 -14.38 -15.39
N LEU A 51 3.99 -13.97 -16.48
CA LEU A 51 2.78 -13.14 -16.43
C LEU A 51 1.52 -14.01 -16.54
N HIS A 52 0.58 -13.80 -15.61
CA HIS A 52 -0.78 -14.29 -15.72
C HIS A 52 -1.71 -13.11 -15.99
N VAL A 53 -2.26 -13.05 -17.20
CA VAL A 53 -3.10 -11.94 -17.63
C VAL A 53 -4.55 -12.22 -17.27
N GLY A 54 -5.15 -11.34 -16.45
CA GLY A 54 -6.54 -11.48 -16.01
C GLY A 54 -7.04 -10.25 -15.24
N ASP A 55 -8.31 -10.28 -14.86
CA ASP A 55 -8.93 -9.30 -13.98
C ASP A 55 -9.52 -10.01 -12.75
N LEU A 56 -9.19 -9.56 -11.54
CA LEU A 56 -9.70 -10.17 -10.31
C LEU A 56 -11.22 -10.13 -10.20
N THR A 57 -11.87 -9.20 -10.91
CA THR A 57 -13.34 -9.10 -10.94
C THR A 57 -13.98 -10.17 -11.82
N ASP A 58 -13.20 -10.88 -12.63
CA ASP A 58 -13.60 -12.01 -13.47
C ASP A 58 -13.00 -13.33 -12.91
N GLY A 59 -13.82 -14.14 -12.27
CA GLY A 59 -13.38 -15.39 -11.65
C GLY A 59 -12.79 -16.41 -12.62
N GLU A 60 -13.24 -16.41 -13.89
CA GLU A 60 -12.68 -17.32 -14.89
C GLU A 60 -11.23 -16.94 -15.25
N SER A 61 -10.92 -15.65 -15.27
CA SER A 61 -9.57 -15.18 -15.56
C SER A 61 -8.58 -15.40 -14.39
N VAL A 62 -9.08 -15.66 -13.19
CA VAL A 62 -8.27 -15.98 -12.00
C VAL A 62 -7.91 -17.48 -11.94
N ARG A 63 -8.68 -18.33 -12.62
CA ARG A 63 -8.55 -19.78 -12.52
C ARG A 63 -7.14 -20.28 -12.86
N GLY A 64 -6.57 -21.08 -11.95
CA GLY A 64 -5.25 -21.68 -12.08
C GLY A 64 -4.09 -20.72 -11.77
N PHE A 65 -4.38 -19.50 -11.28
CA PHE A 65 -3.33 -18.55 -10.92
C PHE A 65 -2.45 -19.06 -9.77
N SER A 66 -3.03 -19.76 -8.80
CA SER A 66 -2.31 -20.33 -7.65
C SER A 66 -1.60 -21.67 -7.95
N LYS A 67 -1.87 -22.28 -9.10
CA LYS A 67 -1.35 -23.60 -9.45
C LYS A 67 0.19 -23.63 -9.41
N ASP A 68 0.74 -24.65 -8.74
CA ASP A 68 2.18 -24.88 -8.57
C ASP A 68 2.91 -23.80 -7.76
N CYS A 69 2.19 -22.84 -7.17
CA CYS A 69 2.76 -21.81 -6.30
C CYS A 69 2.79 -22.29 -4.84
N ARG A 70 3.93 -22.07 -4.17
CA ARG A 70 4.08 -22.37 -2.73
C ARG A 70 3.48 -21.27 -1.86
N PHE A 71 3.57 -20.02 -2.34
CA PHE A 71 3.03 -18.83 -1.69
C PHE A 71 2.27 -17.98 -2.68
N MET A 72 1.30 -17.23 -2.16
CA MET A 72 0.71 -16.11 -2.86
C MET A 72 0.77 -14.86 -2.00
N ILE A 73 1.21 -13.73 -2.60
CA ILE A 73 1.21 -12.41 -1.98
C ILE A 73 0.09 -11.61 -2.62
N HIS A 74 -1.00 -11.42 -1.88
CA HIS A 74 -2.17 -10.67 -2.34
C HIS A 74 -2.06 -9.20 -2.00
N LEU A 75 -1.61 -8.37 -2.97
CA LEU A 75 -1.42 -6.92 -2.86
C LEU A 75 -2.48 -6.11 -3.62
N ALA A 76 -3.22 -6.76 -4.54
CA ALA A 76 -4.20 -6.06 -5.35
C ALA A 76 -5.25 -5.37 -4.48
N SER A 77 -5.48 -4.09 -4.73
CA SER A 77 -6.46 -3.29 -4.01
C SER A 77 -6.85 -2.04 -4.79
N ALA A 78 -8.14 -1.71 -4.79
CA ALA A 78 -8.65 -0.41 -5.21
C ALA A 78 -8.76 0.51 -4.00
N HIS A 79 -8.39 1.78 -4.18
CA HIS A 79 -8.31 2.81 -3.12
C HIS A 79 -9.41 3.87 -3.24
N ASP A 80 -9.46 4.81 -2.29
CA ASP A 80 -10.50 5.87 -2.15
C ASP A 80 -10.68 6.81 -3.38
N HIS A 81 -9.82 6.75 -4.39
CA HIS A 81 -10.01 7.50 -5.64
C HIS A 81 -10.89 6.76 -6.65
N PHE A 82 -11.19 5.48 -6.41
CA PHE A 82 -12.17 4.71 -7.18
C PHE A 82 -13.56 4.81 -6.56
N THR A 83 -14.58 4.39 -7.33
CA THR A 83 -15.95 4.31 -6.82
C THR A 83 -16.08 3.20 -5.77
N GLN A 84 -17.14 3.25 -4.96
CA GLN A 84 -17.41 2.23 -3.95
C GLN A 84 -17.65 0.86 -4.60
N GLU A 85 -18.37 0.85 -5.74
CA GLU A 85 -18.66 -0.36 -6.53
C GLU A 85 -17.36 -1.00 -7.04
N HIS A 86 -16.42 -0.18 -7.53
CA HIS A 86 -15.13 -0.69 -7.98
C HIS A 86 -14.28 -1.23 -6.83
N MET A 87 -14.28 -0.54 -5.68
CA MET A 87 -13.60 -1.05 -4.48
C MET A 87 -14.24 -2.36 -3.99
N GLN A 88 -15.57 -2.48 -4.04
CA GLN A 88 -16.27 -3.74 -3.72
C GLN A 88 -15.88 -4.85 -4.68
N ALA A 89 -15.90 -4.57 -5.99
CA ALA A 89 -15.57 -5.57 -7.01
C ALA A 89 -14.13 -6.07 -6.87
N VAL A 90 -13.15 -5.18 -6.68
CA VAL A 90 -11.72 -5.58 -6.61
C VAL A 90 -11.35 -6.12 -5.23
N ASN A 91 -11.67 -5.38 -4.14
CA ASN A 91 -11.17 -5.72 -2.81
C ASN A 91 -11.96 -6.86 -2.15
N VAL A 92 -13.22 -7.04 -2.51
CA VAL A 92 -14.08 -8.07 -1.91
C VAL A 92 -14.29 -9.21 -2.88
N THR A 93 -15.03 -9.00 -3.97
CA THR A 93 -15.36 -10.08 -4.93
C THR A 93 -14.09 -10.65 -5.58
N GLY A 94 -13.11 -9.81 -5.94
CA GLY A 94 -11.82 -10.26 -6.45
C GLY A 94 -11.05 -11.12 -5.46
N THR A 95 -11.13 -10.83 -4.15
CA THR A 95 -10.52 -11.67 -3.11
C THR A 95 -11.28 -12.99 -2.95
N GLU A 96 -12.60 -13.00 -3.08
CA GLU A 96 -13.40 -14.24 -3.07
C GLU A 96 -13.02 -15.18 -4.23
N HIS A 97 -12.86 -14.62 -5.44
CA HIS A 97 -12.39 -15.39 -6.61
C HIS A 97 -11.00 -15.98 -6.36
N LEU A 98 -10.08 -15.16 -5.81
CA LEU A 98 -8.71 -15.56 -5.54
C LEU A 98 -8.63 -16.67 -4.48
N VAL A 99 -9.37 -16.54 -3.37
CA VAL A 99 -9.42 -17.55 -2.31
C VAL A 99 -9.97 -18.85 -2.86
N ARG A 100 -11.04 -18.82 -3.67
CA ARG A 100 -11.60 -20.00 -4.32
C ARG A 100 -10.57 -20.68 -5.23
N ASP A 101 -9.85 -19.90 -6.06
CA ASP A 101 -8.80 -20.48 -6.90
C ASP A 101 -7.71 -21.16 -6.06
N CYS A 102 -7.31 -20.56 -4.95
CA CYS A 102 -6.33 -21.15 -4.05
C CYS A 102 -6.83 -22.45 -3.42
N GLU A 103 -8.08 -22.50 -2.97
CA GLU A 103 -8.67 -23.68 -2.35
C GLU A 103 -8.85 -24.84 -3.37
N GLU A 104 -9.07 -24.53 -4.64
CA GLU A 104 -9.28 -25.51 -5.71
C GLU A 104 -7.99 -25.99 -6.40
N ASN A 105 -6.97 -25.11 -6.53
CA ASN A 105 -5.85 -25.34 -7.44
C ASN A 105 -4.46 -25.27 -6.79
N ALA A 106 -4.34 -24.69 -5.59
CA ALA A 106 -3.05 -24.56 -4.94
C ALA A 106 -2.54 -25.91 -4.37
N PRO A 107 -1.20 -26.09 -4.22
CA PRO A 107 -0.63 -27.27 -3.55
C PRO A 107 -1.07 -27.35 -2.06
N GLU A 108 -1.04 -28.56 -1.49
CA GLU A 108 -1.44 -28.81 -0.10
C GLU A 108 -0.63 -27.97 0.92
N ASP A 109 0.65 -27.70 0.62
CA ASP A 109 1.53 -26.93 1.47
C ASP A 109 1.51 -25.42 1.19
N PHE A 110 0.53 -24.94 0.42
CA PHE A 110 0.35 -23.54 0.02
C PHE A 110 0.01 -22.63 1.21
N GLN A 111 0.44 -21.35 1.07
CA GLN A 111 0.11 -20.31 2.03
C GLN A 111 -0.22 -18.98 1.36
N LEU A 112 -1.30 -18.35 1.83
CA LEU A 112 -1.77 -17.04 1.36
C LEU A 112 -1.27 -15.93 2.28
N ILE A 113 -0.47 -15.02 1.74
CA ILE A 113 -0.05 -13.78 2.40
C ILE A 113 -0.95 -12.65 1.93
N ASN A 114 -1.84 -12.21 2.80
CA ASN A 114 -2.70 -11.07 2.53
C ASN A 114 -2.03 -9.77 2.97
N VAL A 115 -1.79 -8.86 2.05
CA VAL A 115 -1.36 -7.50 2.41
C VAL A 115 -2.59 -6.64 2.62
N ALA A 116 -3.01 -6.58 3.87
CA ALA A 116 -4.14 -5.78 4.34
C ALA A 116 -3.79 -4.28 4.45
N SER A 117 -4.09 -3.64 5.54
CA SER A 117 -3.69 -2.26 5.85
C SER A 117 -3.92 -1.95 7.33
N ALA A 118 -3.05 -1.18 7.94
CA ALA A 118 -3.24 -0.64 9.29
C ALA A 118 -4.52 0.22 9.42
N VAL A 119 -5.03 0.76 8.30
CA VAL A 119 -6.29 1.50 8.26
C VAL A 119 -7.48 0.72 8.84
N ILE A 120 -7.42 -0.61 8.83
CA ILE A 120 -8.46 -1.48 9.39
C ILE A 120 -8.71 -1.20 10.88
N GLY A 121 -7.67 -0.86 11.64
CA GLY A 121 -7.75 -0.50 13.07
C GLY A 121 -8.18 0.93 13.34
N MET A 122 -8.22 1.80 12.33
CA MET A 122 -8.50 3.22 12.54
C MET A 122 -9.98 3.49 12.85
N PRO A 123 -10.27 4.44 13.76
CA PRO A 123 -11.65 4.81 14.10
C PRO A 123 -12.32 5.69 13.02
N VAL A 124 -11.55 6.25 12.09
CA VAL A 124 -12.07 7.08 11.00
C VAL A 124 -12.69 6.22 9.92
N TYR A 125 -13.97 6.43 9.64
CA TYR A 125 -14.68 5.72 8.59
C TYR A 125 -14.14 6.08 7.20
N SER A 126 -13.88 5.04 6.39
CA SER A 126 -13.76 5.15 4.94
C SER A 126 -14.25 3.85 4.30
N TYR A 127 -14.77 3.95 3.07
CA TYR A 127 -15.19 2.76 2.34
C TYR A 127 -14.00 1.83 2.04
N TYR A 128 -12.84 2.43 1.78
CA TYR A 128 -11.58 1.69 1.63
C TYR A 128 -11.26 0.86 2.88
N ARG A 129 -11.33 1.47 4.08
CA ARG A 129 -11.11 0.76 5.35
C ARG A 129 -12.04 -0.44 5.48
N ASP A 130 -13.33 -0.24 5.20
CA ASP A 130 -14.33 -1.29 5.38
C ASP A 130 -14.15 -2.40 4.33
N SER A 131 -13.83 -2.06 3.07
CA SER A 131 -13.51 -3.06 2.04
C SER A 131 -12.26 -3.88 2.40
N LYS A 132 -11.23 -3.25 2.97
CA LYS A 132 -10.03 -3.97 3.47
C LYS A 132 -10.32 -4.85 4.69
N ARG A 133 -11.25 -4.45 5.55
CA ARG A 133 -11.73 -5.32 6.64
C ARG A 133 -12.44 -6.56 6.11
N VAL A 134 -13.29 -6.39 5.11
CA VAL A 134 -13.98 -7.51 4.47
C VAL A 134 -13.00 -8.42 3.75
N GLN A 135 -12.03 -7.86 3.00
CA GLN A 135 -10.95 -8.60 2.35
C GLN A 135 -10.21 -9.49 3.36
N GLU A 136 -9.72 -8.91 4.47
CA GLU A 136 -9.02 -9.69 5.49
C GLU A 136 -9.93 -10.76 6.12
N LYS A 137 -11.22 -10.44 6.34
CA LYS A 137 -12.19 -11.39 6.89
C LYS A 137 -12.41 -12.60 5.96
N ILE A 138 -12.47 -12.39 4.64
CA ILE A 138 -12.57 -13.47 3.65
C ILE A 138 -11.36 -14.40 3.75
N VAL A 139 -10.16 -13.84 3.73
CA VAL A 139 -8.92 -14.62 3.87
C VAL A 139 -8.89 -15.41 5.17
N ARG A 140 -9.25 -14.78 6.29
CA ARG A 140 -9.28 -15.43 7.61
C ARG A 140 -10.33 -16.51 7.75
N ALA A 141 -11.39 -16.46 6.97
CA ALA A 141 -12.47 -17.46 6.97
C ALA A 141 -12.20 -18.63 6.00
N SER A 142 -11.17 -18.55 5.16
CA SER A 142 -10.81 -19.61 4.22
C SER A 142 -10.22 -20.84 4.93
N SER A 143 -10.18 -21.96 4.22
CA SER A 143 -9.51 -23.18 4.67
C SER A 143 -7.99 -23.15 4.48
N LEU A 144 -7.46 -22.08 3.86
CA LEU A 144 -6.04 -21.92 3.55
C LEU A 144 -5.21 -21.60 4.80
N ARG A 145 -3.94 -21.96 4.78
CA ARG A 145 -2.96 -21.35 5.67
C ARG A 145 -2.75 -19.90 5.25
N TRP A 146 -2.85 -18.97 6.16
CA TRP A 146 -2.74 -17.54 5.82
C TRP A 146 -1.94 -16.74 6.85
N ALA A 147 -1.32 -15.65 6.36
CA ALA A 147 -0.84 -14.55 7.18
C ALA A 147 -1.38 -13.23 6.64
N SER A 148 -1.60 -12.26 7.52
CA SER A 148 -2.05 -10.92 7.15
C SER A 148 -1.03 -9.89 7.61
N PHE A 149 -0.45 -9.17 6.67
CA PHE A 149 0.42 -8.03 6.94
C PHE A 149 -0.39 -6.74 6.84
N ARG A 150 -0.35 -5.92 7.87
CA ARG A 150 -1.05 -4.63 7.95
C ARG A 150 -0.06 -3.48 7.88
N PRO A 151 0.44 -3.11 6.69
CA PRO A 151 1.32 -1.98 6.55
C PRO A 151 0.63 -0.67 6.88
N THR A 152 1.41 0.27 7.40
CA THR A 152 1.05 1.67 7.54
C THR A 152 1.27 2.42 6.22
N LEU A 153 1.62 3.72 6.25
CA LEU A 153 2.01 4.47 5.06
C LEU A 153 3.32 3.89 4.51
N VAL A 154 3.23 3.16 3.40
CA VAL A 154 4.42 2.66 2.68
C VAL A 154 4.93 3.76 1.76
N TYR A 155 6.22 4.10 1.87
CA TYR A 155 6.88 5.11 1.05
C TYR A 155 8.14 4.56 0.40
N GLY A 156 8.60 5.22 -0.68
CA GLY A 156 9.83 4.82 -1.37
C GLY A 156 9.92 5.39 -2.78
N THR A 157 11.01 5.06 -3.46
CA THR A 157 11.24 5.46 -4.87
C THR A 157 10.18 4.86 -5.78
N GLY A 158 9.59 5.68 -6.66
CA GLY A 158 8.52 5.23 -7.57
C GLY A 158 7.11 5.29 -6.98
N ASP A 159 6.94 5.77 -5.73
CA ASP A 159 5.61 6.10 -5.23
C ASP A 159 5.19 7.50 -5.73
N TYR A 160 4.65 7.52 -6.93
CA TYR A 160 4.17 8.74 -7.57
C TYR A 160 2.86 9.28 -6.98
N ARG A 161 2.21 8.52 -6.11
CA ARG A 161 0.94 8.92 -5.50
C ARG A 161 1.12 9.74 -4.23
N HIS A 162 2.02 9.34 -3.35
CA HIS A 162 2.18 9.96 -2.03
C HIS A 162 3.57 10.57 -1.84
N THR A 163 4.62 9.79 -2.12
CA THR A 163 6.00 10.21 -1.85
C THR A 163 6.46 11.28 -2.83
N ALA A 164 6.28 11.12 -4.14
CA ALA A 164 6.72 12.11 -5.13
C ALA A 164 6.05 13.49 -4.92
N PRO A 165 4.72 13.61 -4.75
CA PRO A 165 4.08 14.90 -4.46
C PRO A 165 4.56 15.55 -3.16
N LEU A 166 4.84 14.73 -2.13
CA LEU A 166 5.42 15.22 -0.88
C LEU A 166 6.81 15.81 -1.11
N LEU A 167 7.70 15.07 -1.79
CA LEU A 167 9.06 15.52 -2.11
C LEU A 167 9.06 16.76 -2.99
N GLN A 168 8.21 16.82 -4.02
CA GLN A 168 8.05 17.99 -4.89
C GLN A 168 7.66 19.24 -4.10
N LYS A 169 6.68 19.08 -3.20
CA LYS A 169 6.21 20.20 -2.37
C LYS A 169 7.23 20.65 -1.35
N CYS A 170 7.93 19.72 -0.70
CA CYS A 170 8.97 20.02 0.29
C CYS A 170 10.26 20.51 -0.37
N GLY A 171 10.62 20.01 -1.55
CA GLY A 171 11.82 20.36 -2.30
C GLY A 171 11.72 21.65 -3.11
N ALA A 172 10.60 22.36 -3.07
CA ALA A 172 10.46 23.65 -3.74
C ALA A 172 11.44 24.70 -3.14
N THR A 173 11.98 25.55 -3.99
CA THR A 173 12.98 26.58 -3.58
C THR A 173 12.42 27.63 -2.62
N LYS A 174 11.09 27.83 -2.64
CA LYS A 174 10.38 28.75 -1.74
C LYS A 174 8.93 28.32 -1.58
N GLY A 175 8.28 28.79 -0.53
CA GLY A 175 6.85 28.51 -0.30
C GLY A 175 6.55 28.20 1.15
N THR A 176 5.33 27.76 1.39
CA THR A 176 4.88 27.34 2.72
C THR A 176 4.20 25.97 2.62
N TYR A 177 4.64 25.05 3.46
CA TYR A 177 3.94 23.79 3.69
C TYR A 177 2.99 23.97 4.88
N TRP A 178 1.70 23.92 4.60
CA TRP A 178 0.69 24.07 5.63
C TRP A 178 0.35 22.72 6.25
N VAL A 179 0.62 22.57 7.54
CA VAL A 179 0.31 21.38 8.33
C VAL A 179 -0.99 21.62 9.10
N PRO A 180 -2.00 20.76 8.95
CA PRO A 180 -3.25 20.89 9.71
C PRO A 180 -3.01 20.62 11.19
N HIS A 181 -3.79 21.30 12.02
CA HIS A 181 -3.72 21.27 13.47
C HIS A 181 -2.34 21.71 13.98
N GLU A 182 -1.94 21.23 15.12
CA GLU A 182 -0.63 21.48 15.73
C GLU A 182 0.47 20.59 15.15
N GLY A 183 0.13 19.66 14.26
CA GLY A 183 1.07 18.73 13.63
C GLY A 183 1.71 17.71 14.59
N LEU A 184 1.06 17.45 15.72
CA LEU A 184 1.55 16.57 16.78
C LEU A 184 1.06 15.12 16.61
N SER A 185 0.08 14.88 15.72
CA SER A 185 -0.34 13.52 15.39
C SER A 185 0.82 12.71 14.83
N LYS A 186 0.96 11.48 15.28
CA LYS A 186 2.05 10.60 14.87
C LYS A 186 1.60 9.68 13.75
N ILE A 187 2.51 9.42 12.83
CA ILE A 187 2.42 8.39 11.78
C ILE A 187 3.67 7.52 11.86
N ASN A 188 3.57 6.27 11.43
CA ASN A 188 4.71 5.34 11.40
C ASN A 188 4.99 4.90 9.97
N PRO A 189 5.60 5.74 9.10
CA PRO A 189 5.86 5.37 7.72
C PRO A 189 6.85 4.21 7.64
N VAL A 190 6.62 3.26 6.75
CA VAL A 190 7.50 2.12 6.50
C VAL A 190 8.07 2.19 5.09
N HIS A 191 9.37 1.95 4.95
CA HIS A 191 10.01 1.94 3.64
C HIS A 191 9.61 0.70 2.85
N VAL A 192 9.45 0.84 1.53
CA VAL A 192 8.99 -0.26 0.67
C VAL A 192 9.94 -1.47 0.67
N ASP A 193 11.25 -1.26 0.75
CA ASP A 193 12.22 -2.36 0.82
C ASP A 193 12.08 -3.12 2.13
N ASP A 194 11.82 -2.43 3.27
CA ASP A 194 11.59 -3.09 4.56
C ASP A 194 10.33 -3.95 4.52
N MET A 195 9.31 -3.52 3.75
CA MET A 195 8.11 -4.32 3.50
C MET A 195 8.42 -5.58 2.66
N VAL A 196 9.30 -5.50 1.68
CA VAL A 196 9.75 -6.65 0.89
C VAL A 196 10.55 -7.60 1.75
N ASP A 197 11.47 -7.07 2.56
CA ASP A 197 12.35 -7.88 3.42
C ASP A 197 11.55 -8.67 4.47
N VAL A 198 10.56 -8.06 5.12
CA VAL A 198 9.76 -8.78 6.13
C VAL A 198 8.92 -9.89 5.51
N VAL A 199 8.41 -9.71 4.28
CA VAL A 199 7.69 -10.78 3.57
C VAL A 199 8.65 -11.90 3.17
N ARG A 200 9.88 -11.57 2.77
CA ARG A 200 10.90 -12.55 2.44
C ARG A 200 11.31 -13.40 3.65
N THR A 201 11.54 -12.78 4.81
CA THR A 201 11.88 -13.52 6.04
C THR A 201 10.74 -14.40 6.52
N PHE A 202 9.49 -14.01 6.27
CA PHE A 202 8.32 -14.82 6.60
C PHE A 202 8.32 -16.20 5.91
N PHE A 203 8.84 -16.32 4.69
CA PHE A 203 8.92 -17.62 4.00
C PHE A 203 9.79 -18.64 4.73
N ASP A 204 10.83 -18.19 5.43
CA ASP A 204 11.69 -19.07 6.22
C ASP A 204 11.10 -19.38 7.60
N TYR A 205 10.40 -18.40 8.16
CA TYR A 205 9.71 -18.54 9.46
C TYR A 205 8.61 -19.60 9.44
N GLU A 206 7.80 -19.62 8.37
CA GLU A 206 6.63 -20.51 8.26
C GLU A 206 6.95 -21.96 7.96
N ARG A 207 8.19 -22.31 7.62
CA ARG A 207 8.56 -23.72 7.34
C ARG A 207 8.33 -24.69 8.49
N GLY A 208 7.97 -24.24 9.68
CA GLY A 208 7.74 -25.09 10.85
C GLY A 208 6.53 -24.75 11.70
N ARG A 209 5.67 -23.79 11.27
CA ARG A 209 4.53 -23.32 12.07
C ARG A 209 3.20 -23.45 11.35
N GLU A 210 2.18 -23.86 12.09
CA GLU A 210 0.81 -24.00 11.63
C GLU A 210 -0.08 -22.78 11.96
N ASP A 211 0.46 -21.77 12.63
CA ASP A 211 -0.33 -20.69 13.20
C ASP A 211 -0.68 -19.61 12.19
N TYR A 212 -1.94 -19.21 12.21
CA TYR A 212 -2.45 -18.03 11.49
C TYR A 212 -2.01 -16.75 12.20
N ARG A 213 -1.41 -15.81 11.45
CA ARG A 213 -0.81 -14.62 12.04
C ARG A 213 -1.26 -13.33 11.40
N VAL A 214 -1.34 -12.30 12.24
CA VAL A 214 -1.52 -10.91 11.79
C VAL A 214 -0.35 -10.10 12.31
N PHE A 215 0.38 -9.43 11.41
CA PHE A 215 1.50 -8.57 11.74
C PHE A 215 1.21 -7.12 11.35
N GLU A 216 1.42 -6.18 12.26
CA GLU A 216 1.48 -4.77 11.91
C GLU A 216 2.88 -4.45 11.40
N ILE A 217 2.96 -3.79 10.23
CA ILE A 217 4.20 -3.46 9.56
C ILE A 217 4.30 -1.95 9.45
N ALA A 218 5.16 -1.37 10.27
CA ALA A 218 5.31 0.06 10.42
C ALA A 218 6.77 0.46 10.63
N GLY A 219 7.08 1.74 10.51
CA GLY A 219 8.37 2.27 10.94
C GLY A 219 8.59 2.05 12.43
N PRO A 220 9.86 2.08 12.91
CA PRO A 220 10.23 1.70 14.27
C PRO A 220 9.65 2.62 15.34
N GLU A 221 9.30 3.84 14.96
CA GLU A 221 8.78 4.86 15.87
C GLU A 221 7.71 5.73 15.21
N GLY A 222 6.83 6.28 16.02
CA GLY A 222 5.84 7.26 15.58
C GLY A 222 6.48 8.62 15.36
N VAL A 223 6.49 9.09 14.11
CA VAL A 223 7.00 10.41 13.70
C VAL A 223 5.87 11.42 13.77
N ALA A 224 6.03 12.51 14.52
CA ALA A 224 5.06 13.60 14.52
C ALA A 224 4.95 14.22 13.10
N PHE A 225 3.76 14.62 12.70
CA PHE A 225 3.57 15.11 11.32
C PHE A 225 4.39 16.37 11.02
N ASN A 226 4.72 17.18 12.04
CA ASN A 226 5.67 18.26 11.91
C ASN A 226 7.06 17.75 11.54
N ASP A 227 7.56 16.76 12.27
CA ASP A 227 8.90 16.18 12.04
C ASP A 227 8.95 15.43 10.70
N PHE A 228 7.86 14.76 10.32
CA PHE A 228 7.72 14.12 9.00
C PHE A 228 7.92 15.14 7.85
N VAL A 229 7.32 16.34 7.96
CA VAL A 229 7.47 17.40 6.98
C VAL A 229 8.87 18.02 7.04
N ASP A 230 9.38 18.33 8.24
CA ASP A 230 10.68 18.97 8.42
C ASP A 230 11.83 18.07 7.95
N LEU A 231 11.80 16.78 8.25
CA LEU A 231 12.75 15.78 7.74
C LEU A 231 12.70 15.69 6.21
N THR A 232 11.51 15.75 5.62
CA THR A 232 11.36 15.72 4.16
C THR A 232 11.92 17.00 3.52
N ILE A 233 11.69 18.18 4.10
CA ILE A 233 12.27 19.45 3.62
C ILE A 233 13.80 19.37 3.68
N THR A 234 14.34 18.87 4.78
CA THR A 234 15.80 18.70 4.98
C THR A 234 16.37 17.73 3.94
N ALA A 235 15.74 16.58 3.73
CA ALA A 235 16.19 15.56 2.77
C ALA A 235 16.19 16.06 1.32
N THR A 236 15.23 16.91 0.96
CA THR A 236 15.14 17.50 -0.39
C THR A 236 16.00 18.74 -0.60
N GLY A 237 16.54 19.31 0.46
CA GLY A 237 17.26 20.60 0.40
C GLY A 237 16.36 21.79 0.04
N GLY A 238 15.05 21.69 0.25
CA GLY A 238 14.08 22.72 -0.13
C GLY A 238 14.12 23.97 0.74
N GLY A 239 13.67 25.10 0.17
CA GLY A 239 13.53 26.38 0.87
C GLY A 239 12.13 26.64 1.44
N VAL A 240 11.31 25.61 1.54
CA VAL A 240 9.94 25.70 2.02
C VAL A 240 9.92 25.87 3.55
N LYS A 241 9.01 26.71 4.04
CA LYS A 241 8.78 26.89 5.48
C LYS A 241 7.52 26.14 5.91
N ARG A 242 7.63 25.29 6.93
CA ARG A 242 6.44 24.68 7.54
C ARG A 242 5.68 25.70 8.40
N ARG A 243 4.39 25.67 8.30
CA ARG A 243 3.46 26.44 9.15
C ARG A 243 2.27 25.59 9.56
N ASN A 244 1.81 25.73 10.80
CA ASN A 244 0.66 25.01 11.29
C ASN A 244 -0.63 25.84 11.14
N ILE A 245 -1.74 25.18 10.77
CA ILE A 245 -3.07 25.76 10.78
C ILE A 245 -3.75 25.33 12.08
N PRO A 246 -4.00 26.24 13.03
CA PRO A 246 -4.66 25.86 14.28
C PRO A 246 -6.01 25.18 14.05
N ARG A 247 -6.30 24.17 14.85
CA ARG A 247 -7.53 23.33 14.76
C ARG A 247 -8.80 24.19 14.65
N ARG A 248 -8.91 25.24 15.45
CA ARG A 248 -10.07 26.17 15.45
C ARG A 248 -10.36 26.80 14.08
N TRP A 249 -9.33 27.06 13.27
CA TRP A 249 -9.50 27.64 11.93
C TRP A 249 -9.99 26.60 10.94
N ILE A 250 -9.49 25.39 11.05
CA ILE A 250 -9.93 24.25 10.21
C ILE A 250 -11.40 23.94 10.51
N GLU A 251 -11.78 23.85 11.77
CA GLU A 251 -13.15 23.58 12.20
C GLU A 251 -14.11 24.70 11.74
N ARG A 252 -13.71 25.98 11.85
CA ARG A 252 -14.48 27.10 11.32
C ARG A 252 -14.63 27.03 9.80
N ALA A 253 -13.55 26.75 9.06
CA ALA A 253 -13.62 26.62 7.61
C ALA A 253 -14.54 25.47 7.17
N ILE A 254 -14.46 24.32 7.86
CA ILE A 254 -15.36 23.18 7.63
C ILE A 254 -16.80 23.53 7.95
N PHE A 255 -17.05 24.25 9.04
CA PHE A 255 -18.41 24.69 9.42
C PHE A 255 -19.00 25.61 8.36
N VAL A 256 -18.29 26.67 7.98
CA VAL A 256 -18.76 27.64 6.99
C VAL A 256 -19.01 26.96 5.63
N LYS A 257 -18.05 26.13 5.17
CA LYS A 257 -18.19 25.39 3.92
C LYS A 257 -19.36 24.40 3.97
N GLY A 258 -19.62 23.79 5.14
CA GLY A 258 -20.69 22.83 5.37
C GLY A 258 -22.09 23.43 5.26
N LEU A 259 -22.22 24.76 5.33
CA LEU A 259 -23.48 25.47 5.09
C LEU A 259 -23.90 25.49 3.61
N PHE A 260 -22.94 25.26 2.70
CA PHE A 260 -23.12 25.42 1.25
C PHE A 260 -22.74 24.17 0.45
N SER A 261 -22.05 23.20 1.04
CA SER A 261 -21.57 22.00 0.33
C SER A 261 -21.29 20.83 1.26
N ASP A 262 -21.20 19.61 0.69
CA ASP A 262 -20.76 18.44 1.44
C ASP A 262 -19.29 18.59 1.88
N VAL A 263 -19.06 18.46 3.16
CA VAL A 263 -17.73 18.55 3.81
C VAL A 263 -17.25 17.21 4.38
N THR A 264 -17.92 16.12 4.06
CA THR A 264 -17.61 14.77 4.60
C THR A 264 -16.14 14.39 4.38
N LYS A 265 -15.62 14.63 3.17
CA LYS A 265 -14.20 14.37 2.86
C LYS A 265 -13.24 15.24 3.67
N LEU A 266 -13.58 16.52 3.87
CA LEU A 266 -12.75 17.44 4.67
C LEU A 266 -12.77 17.08 6.16
N ARG A 267 -13.95 16.74 6.72
CA ARG A 267 -14.06 16.25 8.10
C ARG A 267 -13.27 14.98 8.33
N ARG A 268 -13.31 14.05 7.37
CA ARG A 268 -12.54 12.80 7.41
C ARG A 268 -11.04 13.10 7.42
N GLY A 269 -10.56 13.93 6.51
CA GLY A 269 -9.16 14.34 6.46
C GLY A 269 -8.70 15.03 7.75
N ALA A 270 -9.48 15.97 8.27
CA ALA A 270 -9.18 16.64 9.54
C ALA A 270 -9.16 15.66 10.73
N GLY A 271 -10.08 14.69 10.75
CA GLY A 271 -10.10 13.62 11.75
C GLY A 271 -8.85 12.75 11.72
N TYR A 272 -8.36 12.41 10.53
CA TYR A 272 -7.14 11.63 10.35
C TYR A 272 -5.91 12.27 11.02
N PHE A 273 -5.74 13.60 10.84
CA PHE A 273 -4.64 14.35 11.45
C PHE A 273 -4.81 14.62 12.95
N SER A 274 -5.92 14.19 13.55
CA SER A 274 -6.16 14.33 15.01
C SER A 274 -5.85 13.06 15.78
N LEU A 275 -5.53 11.96 15.10
CA LEU A 275 -5.33 10.66 15.71
C LEU A 275 -3.83 10.37 15.88
N HIS A 276 -3.49 9.84 17.06
CA HIS A 276 -2.21 9.17 17.24
C HIS A 276 -2.36 7.72 16.76
N HIS A 277 -1.51 7.33 15.84
CA HIS A 277 -1.45 5.97 15.34
C HIS A 277 -0.24 5.29 15.96
N GLU A 278 -0.48 4.53 17.03
CA GLU A 278 0.54 3.65 17.60
C GLU A 278 0.34 2.26 17.02
N HIS A 279 1.42 1.69 16.49
CA HIS A 279 1.43 0.38 15.86
C HIS A 279 2.36 -0.55 16.63
N ASN A 280 1.87 -1.73 16.97
CA ASN A 280 2.66 -2.73 17.66
C ASN A 280 3.39 -3.63 16.65
N ILE A 281 4.63 -3.29 16.31
CA ILE A 281 5.49 -4.08 15.45
C ILE A 281 6.30 -5.15 16.22
N GLY A 282 6.16 -5.22 17.56
CA GLY A 282 6.88 -6.17 18.40
C GLY A 282 6.83 -7.60 17.88
N PRO A 283 5.65 -8.17 17.58
CA PRO A 283 5.55 -9.52 17.00
C PRO A 283 6.33 -9.69 15.69
N ALA A 284 6.32 -8.69 14.79
CA ALA A 284 7.09 -8.77 13.56
C ALA A 284 8.61 -8.70 13.83
N CYS A 285 9.04 -7.87 14.76
CA CYS A 285 10.45 -7.78 15.16
C CYS A 285 10.95 -9.08 15.82
N GLU A 286 10.19 -9.61 16.76
CA GLU A 286 10.57 -10.78 17.55
C GLU A 286 10.52 -12.07 16.75
N GLU A 287 9.46 -12.24 15.95
CA GLU A 287 9.19 -13.49 15.25
C GLU A 287 9.82 -13.53 13.85
N LEU A 288 9.87 -12.39 13.15
CA LEU A 288 10.36 -12.32 11.76
C LEU A 288 11.73 -11.62 11.65
N GLY A 289 12.29 -11.11 12.72
CA GLY A 289 13.51 -10.32 12.68
C GLY A 289 13.30 -8.97 11.92
N PHE A 290 12.08 -8.46 11.90
CA PHE A 290 11.77 -7.19 11.23
C PHE A 290 12.51 -6.03 11.89
N ALA A 291 13.38 -5.37 11.15
CA ALA A 291 14.20 -4.25 11.62
C ALA A 291 14.07 -3.06 10.66
N PRO A 292 12.92 -2.36 10.66
CA PRO A 292 12.68 -1.29 9.70
C PRO A 292 13.59 -0.09 9.97
N ARG A 293 14.00 0.58 8.89
CA ARG A 293 14.75 1.84 8.98
C ARG A 293 13.88 2.96 9.54
N THR A 294 14.51 3.95 10.17
CA THR A 294 13.81 5.15 10.60
C THR A 294 13.34 5.97 9.39
N PHE A 295 12.31 6.80 9.57
CA PHE A 295 11.84 7.66 8.49
C PHE A 295 12.95 8.62 8.01
N ALA A 296 13.78 9.15 8.91
CA ALA A 296 14.89 10.04 8.55
C ALA A 296 15.91 9.35 7.61
N GLN A 297 16.26 8.09 7.87
CA GLN A 297 17.13 7.31 7.01
C GLN A 297 16.49 7.09 5.63
N GLY A 298 15.29 6.52 5.60
CA GLY A 298 14.64 6.17 4.35
C GLY A 298 14.26 7.38 3.49
N ILE A 299 13.78 8.50 4.06
CA ILE A 299 13.43 9.67 3.27
C ILE A 299 14.66 10.36 2.67
N SER A 300 15.81 10.28 3.35
CA SER A 300 17.08 10.76 2.80
C SER A 300 17.53 9.97 1.58
N GLU A 301 17.41 8.63 1.64
CA GLU A 301 17.69 7.75 0.50
C GLU A 301 16.77 8.05 -0.68
N VAL A 302 15.46 8.10 -0.43
CA VAL A 302 14.43 8.32 -1.44
C VAL A 302 14.53 9.69 -2.11
N ALA A 303 14.92 10.74 -1.36
CA ALA A 303 15.10 12.09 -1.87
C ALA A 303 16.39 12.30 -2.66
N SER A 304 17.40 11.41 -2.52
CA SER A 304 18.71 11.55 -3.17
C SER A 304 18.67 11.45 -4.69
N GLY A 305 17.62 10.81 -5.28
CA GLY A 305 17.43 10.70 -6.72
C GLY A 305 16.58 11.83 -7.30
N ASP A 306 16.58 11.95 -8.64
CA ASP A 306 15.80 12.97 -9.36
C ASP A 306 14.42 12.48 -9.80
N TRP A 307 14.08 11.22 -9.55
CA TRP A 307 12.87 10.54 -9.99
C TRP A 307 11.58 11.29 -9.64
N TRP A 308 11.53 11.94 -8.49
CA TRP A 308 10.37 12.68 -7.99
C TRP A 308 10.19 14.07 -8.60
N ARG A 309 11.22 14.60 -9.27
CA ARG A 309 11.20 15.94 -9.90
C ARG A 309 10.43 15.96 -11.21
N HIS A 310 10.30 14.80 -11.86
CA HIS A 310 9.59 14.66 -13.13
C HIS A 310 8.15 14.18 -12.87
N GLN A 311 7.17 14.80 -13.55
CA GLN A 311 5.79 14.30 -13.50
C GLN A 311 5.73 12.97 -14.25
N ASP A 312 5.38 11.89 -13.57
CA ASP A 312 5.10 10.62 -14.20
C ASP A 312 3.73 10.67 -14.90
N GLN A 313 3.72 10.37 -16.19
CA GLN A 313 2.50 10.26 -17.00
C GLN A 313 1.66 9.03 -16.58
N SER A 314 2.22 8.07 -15.82
CA SER A 314 1.50 6.88 -15.36
C SER A 314 0.40 7.21 -14.34
N ALA A 315 0.63 8.18 -13.46
CA ALA A 315 -0.40 8.68 -12.54
C ALA A 315 -1.57 9.34 -13.26
N ALA A 316 -1.32 9.97 -14.42
CA ALA A 316 -2.37 10.53 -15.27
C ALA A 316 -3.20 9.43 -15.97
N ALA A 317 -2.59 8.30 -16.29
CA ALA A 317 -3.29 7.16 -16.89
C ALA A 317 -4.24 6.47 -15.90
N ASP A 318 -3.85 6.32 -14.64
CA ASP A 318 -4.72 5.77 -13.60
C ASP A 318 -5.88 6.73 -13.25
N ALA A 319 -5.62 8.03 -13.19
CA ALA A 319 -6.66 9.05 -13.02
C ALA A 319 -7.63 9.12 -14.23
N GLY A 320 -7.12 8.97 -15.45
CA GLY A 320 -7.91 8.90 -16.67
C GLY A 320 -8.78 7.64 -16.75
N GLN A 321 -8.31 6.52 -16.24
CA GLN A 321 -9.08 5.27 -16.16
C GLN A 321 -10.16 5.34 -15.06
N ALA A 322 -9.86 5.93 -13.91
CA ALA A 322 -10.84 6.19 -12.87
C ALA A 322 -11.99 7.11 -13.38
N ALA A 323 -11.64 8.14 -14.19
CA ALA A 323 -12.62 9.01 -14.81
C ALA A 323 -13.49 8.29 -15.87
N ARG A 324 -12.90 7.37 -16.65
CA ARG A 324 -13.66 6.59 -17.67
C ARG A 324 -14.59 5.55 -17.04
N LEU A 325 -14.21 4.96 -15.90
CA LEU A 325 -15.05 4.02 -15.16
C LEU A 325 -16.17 4.72 -14.37
N GLY A 326 -16.04 6.03 -14.09
CA GLY A 326 -17.07 6.86 -13.45
C GLY A 326 -18.10 7.48 -14.39
N THR A 327 -17.90 7.43 -15.73
CA THR A 327 -18.81 8.03 -16.72
C THR A 327 -19.70 7.02 -17.46
N GLY A 328 -19.63 5.75 -17.13
CA GLY A 328 -20.46 4.68 -17.69
C GLY A 328 -21.68 4.37 -16.83
N GLY A 329 -22.65 5.30 -16.73
CA GLY A 329 -23.89 5.04 -16.04
C GLY A 329 -24.75 6.30 -15.90
N VAL A 330 -25.58 6.58 -16.89
CA VAL A 330 -26.78 7.43 -16.73
C VAL A 330 -27.88 6.57 -16.21
#